data_efb5a712e0096eec7347564c70c1a6ac
#
_entry.id   efb5a712e0096eec7347564c70c1a6ac
#
_cell.length_a   1.000
_cell.length_b   1.000
_cell.length_c   1.000
_cell.angle_alpha   90.00
_cell.angle_beta   90.00
_cell.angle_gamma   90.00
#
_symmetry.space_group_name_H-M   'P 1'
#
loop_
_entity.id
_entity.type
_entity.pdbx_description
1 polymer ?
#
loop_
_entity_poly.entity_id
_entity_poly.type
_entity_poly.pdbx_seq_one_letter_code
_entity_poly.pdbx_strand_id
1 'polypeptide(L)'
;RGITRHDISAREIRAKGNSPHDAIIEEYFYEASGGHEWFFQMIDPSDRTLFGLLRLRIPSQIFTGEKHFLDVLDGAAIIREVHVFGDQLPIGYHPENGVENVLDFSFAPGQHMGFGKKMLEKAYEKIKVYYPQCRKVAVIAGVGSRPYYEKQVYKPFGEYMIRSIDR
;
A
#
# COMPACT_ATOMS: atom_id res chain seq x y z
N ARG A 1 -20.95 28.79 2.82
CA ARG A 1 -20.82 27.47 3.45
C ARG A 1 -19.98 26.62 2.52
N GLY A 2 -18.72 26.31 2.90
CA GLY A 2 -17.84 25.45 2.12
C GLY A 2 -18.37 24.02 2.11
N ILE A 3 -18.43 23.40 0.92
CA ILE A 3 -18.75 21.98 0.78
C ILE A 3 -17.47 21.21 1.17
N THR A 4 -17.51 20.47 2.28
CA THR A 4 -16.41 19.58 2.64
C THR A 4 -16.50 18.32 1.77
N ARG A 5 -15.52 18.12 0.90
CA ARG A 5 -15.43 16.90 0.09
C ARG A 5 -14.81 15.79 0.93
N HIS A 6 -15.45 14.63 0.97
CA HIS A 6 -15.00 13.45 1.70
C HIS A 6 -14.39 12.37 0.78
N ASP A 7 -14.34 12.63 -0.53
CA ASP A 7 -13.72 11.69 -1.47
C ASP A 7 -12.20 11.59 -1.28
N ILE A 8 -11.62 10.48 -1.75
CA ILE A 8 -10.18 10.19 -1.63
C ILE A 8 -9.35 11.31 -2.26
N SER A 9 -9.68 11.72 -3.48
CA SER A 9 -8.92 12.72 -4.23
C SER A 9 -8.89 14.11 -3.57
N ALA A 10 -9.93 14.46 -2.79
CA ALA A 10 -9.97 15.72 -2.07
C ALA A 10 -9.10 15.73 -0.81
N ARG A 11 -8.74 14.54 -0.30
CA ARG A 11 -7.93 14.35 0.91
C ARG A 11 -6.46 14.06 0.63
N GLU A 12 -6.09 13.81 -0.63
CA GLU A 12 -4.69 13.61 -1.01
C GLU A 12 -3.83 14.80 -0.61
N ILE A 13 -2.65 14.52 -0.07
CA ILE A 13 -1.69 15.56 0.26
C ILE A 13 -1.29 16.32 -1.02
N ARG A 14 -1.55 17.60 -1.02
CA ARG A 14 -1.13 18.53 -2.08
C ARG A 14 -0.30 19.61 -1.43
N ALA A 15 1.02 19.52 -1.51
CA ALA A 15 1.95 20.60 -1.19
C ALA A 15 1.57 21.52 0.01
N LYS A 16 0.96 20.95 1.06
CA LYS A 16 0.61 21.68 2.29
C LYS A 16 1.39 21.08 3.43
N GLY A 17 2.03 21.93 4.22
CA GLY A 17 2.93 21.65 5.31
C GLY A 17 2.44 20.74 6.45
N ASN A 18 1.71 19.67 6.16
CA ASN A 18 1.34 18.68 7.13
C ASN A 18 2.51 17.74 7.36
N SER A 19 2.92 17.62 8.61
CA SER A 19 4.00 16.71 9.00
C SER A 19 3.50 15.27 8.91
N PRO A 20 4.11 14.40 8.11
CA PRO A 20 3.73 13.00 8.05
C PRO A 20 4.22 12.18 9.28
N HIS A 21 4.86 12.81 10.26
CA HIS A 21 5.43 12.11 11.41
C HIS A 21 4.38 11.46 12.31
N ASP A 22 3.19 12.05 12.41
CA ASP A 22 2.09 11.55 13.24
C ASP A 22 1.09 10.69 12.46
N ALA A 23 1.43 10.31 11.22
CA ALA A 23 0.56 9.53 10.36
C ALA A 23 0.22 8.16 10.95
N ILE A 24 -1.07 7.83 10.94
CA ILE A 24 -1.61 6.54 11.38
C ILE A 24 -2.18 5.74 10.23
N ILE A 25 -2.30 4.42 10.42
CA ILE A 25 -3.01 3.55 9.48
C ILE A 25 -4.43 3.33 10.00
N GLU A 26 -5.42 3.76 9.21
CA GLU A 26 -6.81 3.35 9.40
C GLU A 26 -7.14 2.16 8.50
N GLU A 27 -7.99 1.27 9.01
CA GLU A 27 -8.35 0.03 8.36
C GLU A 27 -9.86 -0.06 8.20
N TYR A 28 -10.30 -0.39 6.99
CA TYR A 28 -11.70 -0.65 6.67
C TYR A 28 -11.82 -2.04 6.08
N PHE A 29 -12.81 -2.78 6.56
CA PHE A 29 -13.13 -4.12 6.10
C PHE A 29 -14.54 -4.15 5.51
N TYR A 30 -14.71 -4.87 4.41
CA TYR A 30 -16.02 -5.16 3.83
C TYR A 30 -15.98 -6.43 3.00
N GLU A 31 -17.15 -7.09 2.90
CA GLU A 31 -17.33 -8.24 2.02
C GLU A 31 -17.70 -7.78 0.61
N ALA A 32 -17.12 -8.41 -0.40
CA ALA A 32 -17.41 -8.12 -1.80
C ALA A 32 -17.22 -9.38 -2.66
N SER A 33 -18.16 -9.64 -3.56
CA SER A 33 -18.08 -10.75 -4.53
C SER A 33 -17.65 -12.08 -3.88
N GLY A 34 -18.28 -12.46 -2.77
CA GLY A 34 -18.01 -13.69 -2.02
C GLY A 34 -16.62 -13.78 -1.38
N GLY A 35 -15.85 -12.72 -1.37
CA GLY A 35 -14.56 -12.62 -0.71
C GLY A 35 -14.47 -11.38 0.15
N HIS A 36 -13.28 -11.08 0.66
CA HIS A 36 -13.04 -9.99 1.59
C HIS A 36 -12.16 -8.92 0.97
N GLU A 37 -12.45 -7.66 1.29
CA GLU A 37 -11.63 -6.51 0.96
C GLU A 37 -11.18 -5.80 2.24
N TRP A 38 -9.90 -5.48 2.31
CA TRP A 38 -9.33 -4.58 3.30
C TRP A 38 -8.83 -3.33 2.60
N PHE A 39 -9.20 -2.18 3.14
CA PHE A 39 -8.76 -0.90 2.66
C PHE A 39 -7.99 -0.19 3.78
N PHE A 40 -6.71 0.05 3.56
CA PHE A 40 -5.82 0.74 4.49
C PHE A 40 -5.60 2.16 4.00
N GLN A 41 -5.69 3.12 4.89
CA GLN A 41 -5.38 4.51 4.61
C GLN A 41 -4.30 4.99 5.58
N MET A 42 -3.25 5.58 5.05
CA MET A 42 -2.24 6.31 5.84
C MET A 42 -2.70 7.76 5.89
N ILE A 43 -3.08 8.23 7.07
CA ILE A 43 -3.68 9.55 7.24
C ILE A 43 -3.05 10.36 8.37
N ASP A 44 -3.17 11.68 8.27
CA ASP A 44 -3.03 12.58 9.41
C ASP A 44 -4.32 12.52 10.25
N PRO A 45 -4.26 12.17 11.55
CA PRO A 45 -5.45 12.07 12.38
C PRO A 45 -6.12 13.42 12.67
N SER A 46 -5.39 14.54 12.53
CA SER A 46 -5.88 15.87 12.87
C SER A 46 -6.83 16.47 11.83
N ASP A 47 -6.53 16.30 10.55
CA ASP A 47 -7.29 16.89 9.44
C ASP A 47 -7.71 15.89 8.36
N ARG A 48 -7.38 14.60 8.55
CA ARG A 48 -7.70 13.51 7.63
C ARG A 48 -6.96 13.57 6.28
N THR A 49 -5.89 14.35 6.19
CA THR A 49 -5.03 14.36 5.00
C THR A 49 -4.53 12.96 4.69
N LEU A 50 -4.68 12.53 3.45
CA LEU A 50 -4.33 11.19 2.99
C LEU A 50 -2.92 11.18 2.40
N PHE A 51 -2.02 10.41 3.01
CA PHE A 51 -0.65 10.20 2.56
C PHE A 51 -0.47 8.95 1.70
N GLY A 52 -1.38 8.00 1.80
CA GLY A 52 -1.31 6.78 1.01
C GLY A 52 -2.49 5.85 1.26
N LEU A 53 -2.64 4.89 0.38
CA LEU A 53 -3.65 3.84 0.50
C LEU A 53 -3.14 2.50 0.00
N LEU A 54 -3.75 1.42 0.51
CA LEU A 54 -3.56 0.06 0.02
C LEU A 54 -4.91 -0.66 0.01
N ARG A 55 -5.16 -1.42 -1.06
CA ARG A 55 -6.33 -2.30 -1.18
C ARG A 55 -5.88 -3.75 -1.26
N LEU A 56 -6.33 -4.55 -0.30
CA LEU A 56 -6.07 -5.97 -0.21
C LEU A 56 -7.36 -6.74 -0.49
N ARG A 57 -7.31 -7.66 -1.44
CA ARG A 57 -8.39 -8.60 -1.78
C ARG A 57 -8.07 -10.00 -1.30
N ILE A 58 -9.01 -10.63 -0.63
CA ILE A 58 -9.04 -12.08 -0.39
C ILE A 58 -10.12 -12.65 -1.32
N PRO A 59 -9.75 -13.38 -2.37
CA PRO A 59 -10.70 -13.94 -3.32
C PRO A 59 -11.63 -14.97 -2.67
N SER A 60 -12.84 -15.15 -3.23
CA SER A 60 -13.82 -16.16 -2.76
C SER A 60 -13.24 -17.57 -2.76
N GLN A 61 -12.35 -17.90 -3.69
CA GLN A 61 -11.71 -19.20 -3.83
C GLN A 61 -10.91 -19.60 -2.57
N ILE A 62 -10.43 -18.64 -1.80
CA ILE A 62 -9.78 -18.90 -0.50
C ILE A 62 -10.75 -19.55 0.50
N PHE A 63 -12.04 -19.25 0.40
CA PHE A 63 -13.09 -19.75 1.31
C PHE A 63 -13.78 -20.99 0.74
N THR A 64 -13.97 -21.05 -0.57
CA THR A 64 -14.65 -22.19 -1.23
C THR A 64 -13.70 -23.36 -1.50
N GLY A 65 -12.40 -23.14 -1.53
CA GLY A 65 -11.40 -24.13 -1.92
C GLY A 65 -11.34 -24.38 -3.44
N GLU A 66 -12.09 -23.62 -4.22
CA GLU A 66 -12.03 -23.67 -5.68
C GLU A 66 -10.71 -23.11 -6.20
N LYS A 67 -10.24 -23.67 -7.31
CA LYS A 67 -9.04 -23.15 -7.97
C LYS A 67 -9.34 -21.80 -8.64
N HIS A 68 -8.40 -20.86 -8.49
CA HIS A 68 -8.48 -19.60 -9.21
C HIS A 68 -8.22 -19.82 -10.71
N PHE A 69 -8.94 -19.14 -11.60
CA PHE A 69 -8.78 -19.28 -13.06
C PHE A 69 -7.40 -18.87 -13.59
N LEU A 70 -6.68 -18.02 -12.87
CA LEU A 70 -5.27 -17.72 -13.09
C LEU A 70 -4.43 -18.49 -12.07
N ASP A 71 -3.61 -19.43 -12.54
CA ASP A 71 -2.77 -20.30 -11.69
C ASP A 71 -1.87 -19.50 -10.73
N VAL A 72 -1.37 -18.35 -11.20
CA VAL A 72 -0.52 -17.48 -10.37
C VAL A 72 -1.25 -16.92 -9.16
N LEU A 73 -2.57 -16.79 -9.21
CA LEU A 73 -3.40 -16.26 -8.13
C LEU A 73 -4.04 -17.38 -7.28
N ASP A 74 -3.86 -18.64 -7.64
CA ASP A 74 -4.38 -19.75 -6.85
C ASP A 74 -3.77 -19.76 -5.45
N GLY A 75 -4.63 -19.73 -4.44
CA GLY A 75 -4.23 -19.65 -3.02
C GLY A 75 -3.56 -18.31 -2.63
N ALA A 76 -3.74 -17.25 -3.42
CA ALA A 76 -3.15 -15.95 -3.17
C ALA A 76 -4.14 -14.95 -2.56
N ALA A 77 -3.66 -14.17 -1.58
CA ALA A 77 -4.21 -12.85 -1.31
C ALA A 77 -3.67 -11.86 -2.35
N ILE A 78 -4.46 -10.88 -2.78
CA ILE A 78 -4.11 -10.01 -3.88
C ILE A 78 -4.06 -8.55 -3.41
N ILE A 79 -2.89 -7.92 -3.52
CA ILE A 79 -2.77 -6.48 -3.36
C ILE A 79 -3.15 -5.85 -4.69
N ARG A 80 -4.30 -5.17 -4.70
CA ARG A 80 -4.88 -4.56 -5.90
C ARG A 80 -4.30 -3.19 -6.19
N GLU A 81 -3.93 -2.48 -5.13
CA GLU A 81 -3.45 -1.11 -5.22
C GLU A 81 -2.55 -0.79 -4.03
N VAL A 82 -1.44 -0.14 -4.29
CA VAL A 82 -0.62 0.57 -3.30
C VAL A 82 -0.29 1.92 -3.88
N HIS A 83 -0.72 2.98 -3.22
CA HIS A 83 -0.45 4.34 -3.63
C HIS A 83 0.10 5.12 -2.44
N VAL A 84 1.17 5.86 -2.66
CA VAL A 84 1.68 6.84 -1.70
C VAL A 84 1.67 8.19 -2.40
N PHE A 85 0.97 9.13 -1.80
CA PHE A 85 0.80 10.49 -2.33
C PHE A 85 1.93 11.40 -1.84
N GLY A 86 2.16 12.47 -2.56
CA GLY A 86 3.17 13.48 -2.26
C GLY A 86 4.08 13.75 -3.46
N ASP A 87 4.88 14.78 -3.36
CA ASP A 87 5.81 15.16 -4.42
C ASP A 87 6.87 14.08 -4.63
N GLN A 88 7.16 13.79 -5.90
CA GLN A 88 8.22 12.85 -6.27
C GLN A 88 9.57 13.54 -6.10
N LEU A 89 10.43 12.95 -5.27
CA LEU A 89 11.83 13.36 -5.27
C LEU A 89 12.55 12.82 -6.52
N PRO A 90 13.55 13.55 -7.04
CA PRO A 90 14.35 13.07 -8.15
C PRO A 90 14.95 11.68 -7.89
N ILE A 91 15.03 10.85 -8.92
CA ILE A 91 15.71 9.55 -8.83
C ILE A 91 17.17 9.77 -8.41
N GLY A 92 17.57 9.11 -7.31
CA GLY A 92 18.94 9.26 -6.75
C GLY A 92 19.06 10.26 -5.60
N TYR A 93 17.96 10.86 -5.16
CA TYR A 93 17.97 11.64 -3.93
C TYR A 93 18.14 10.70 -2.71
N HIS A 94 19.25 10.87 -2.00
CA HIS A 94 19.52 10.21 -0.73
C HIS A 94 19.68 11.27 0.34
N PRO A 95 18.79 11.33 1.35
CA PRO A 95 18.87 12.31 2.44
C PRO A 95 20.19 12.23 3.23
N GLU A 96 20.91 11.12 3.11
CA GLU A 96 22.20 10.86 3.78
C GLU A 96 23.38 11.58 3.11
N ASN A 97 23.21 12.13 1.90
CA ASN A 97 24.31 12.72 1.13
C ASN A 97 24.52 14.22 1.42
N GLY A 98 24.05 14.74 2.55
CA GLY A 98 24.52 15.99 3.14
C GLY A 98 24.45 17.23 2.22
N VAL A 99 23.45 17.35 1.37
CA VAL A 99 23.21 18.59 0.63
C VAL A 99 22.46 19.55 1.54
N GLU A 100 23.21 20.30 2.34
CA GLU A 100 22.72 21.24 3.35
C GLU A 100 21.93 22.44 2.82
N ASN A 101 21.65 22.51 1.50
CA ASN A 101 21.10 23.72 0.88
C ASN A 101 19.82 23.58 0.07
N VAL A 102 19.05 22.51 0.26
CA VAL A 102 17.69 22.48 -0.29
C VAL A 102 16.75 22.17 0.84
N LEU A 103 16.39 23.19 1.58
CA LEU A 103 15.61 23.23 2.32
C LEU A 103 14.74 23.70 3.08
N ASP A 104 13.68 23.99 2.76
CA ASP A 104 12.44 24.08 3.50
C ASP A 104 11.89 22.65 3.74
N PHE A 105 12.08 22.10 4.93
CA PHE A 105 11.53 20.83 5.38
C PHE A 105 9.99 20.82 5.49
N SER A 106 9.32 21.87 5.02
CA SER A 106 7.87 21.93 4.90
C SER A 106 7.31 20.99 3.84
N PHE A 107 8.18 20.40 3.02
CA PHE A 107 7.84 19.43 1.99
C PHE A 107 8.53 18.08 2.23
N ALA A 108 8.20 17.37 3.31
CA ALA A 108 8.61 15.99 3.43
C ALA A 108 7.71 15.10 2.54
N PRO A 109 8.20 14.61 1.40
CA PRO A 109 7.37 13.81 0.50
C PRO A 109 7.03 12.49 1.17
N GLY A 110 5.75 12.19 1.29
CA GLY A 110 5.25 10.93 1.89
C GLY A 110 5.86 9.68 1.24
N GLN A 111 6.33 9.77 0.01
CA GLN A 111 6.95 8.67 -0.72
C GLN A 111 8.23 8.11 -0.08
N HIS A 112 8.98 8.90 0.70
CA HIS A 112 10.23 8.46 1.33
C HIS A 112 10.09 8.10 2.81
N MET A 113 8.91 8.28 3.41
CA MET A 113 8.62 7.93 4.81
C MET A 113 8.37 6.43 5.04
N GLY A 114 8.52 5.60 4.02
CA GLY A 114 8.28 4.16 4.12
C GLY A 114 6.81 3.77 4.27
N PHE A 115 5.86 4.66 3.97
CA PHE A 115 4.43 4.41 4.13
C PHE A 115 3.94 3.22 3.32
N GLY A 116 4.40 3.07 2.08
CA GLY A 116 4.09 1.90 1.26
C GLY A 116 4.52 0.60 1.93
N LYS A 117 5.73 0.57 2.49
CA LYS A 117 6.24 -0.58 3.23
C LYS A 117 5.40 -0.86 4.47
N LYS A 118 5.09 0.15 5.29
CA LYS A 118 4.25 0.00 6.49
C LYS A 118 2.87 -0.58 6.17
N MET A 119 2.23 -0.10 5.09
CA MET A 119 0.93 -0.60 4.66
C MET A 119 1.03 -2.05 4.13
N LEU A 120 2.08 -2.40 3.38
CA LEU A 120 2.33 -3.77 2.93
C LEU A 120 2.55 -4.73 4.11
N GLU A 121 3.33 -4.34 5.10
CA GLU A 121 3.56 -5.12 6.31
C GLU A 121 2.24 -5.34 7.07
N LYS A 122 1.42 -4.28 7.20
CA LYS A 122 0.12 -4.36 7.86
C LYS A 122 -0.85 -5.30 7.13
N ALA A 123 -0.90 -5.23 5.80
CA ALA A 123 -1.67 -6.16 4.98
C ALA A 123 -1.17 -7.60 5.15
N TYR A 124 0.14 -7.81 5.17
CA TYR A 124 0.74 -9.12 5.38
C TYR A 124 0.40 -9.72 6.75
N GLU A 125 0.45 -8.93 7.83
CA GLU A 125 0.00 -9.33 9.16
C GLU A 125 -1.48 -9.77 9.17
N LYS A 126 -2.35 -8.99 8.52
CA LYS A 126 -3.78 -9.36 8.40
C LYS A 126 -3.95 -10.70 7.70
N ILE A 127 -3.22 -10.95 6.62
CA ILE A 127 -3.29 -12.23 5.91
C ILE A 127 -2.84 -13.37 6.82
N LYS A 128 -1.74 -13.22 7.53
CA LYS A 128 -1.22 -14.26 8.44
C LYS A 128 -2.21 -14.61 9.55
N VAL A 129 -2.84 -13.60 10.12
CA VAL A 129 -3.73 -13.78 11.28
C VAL A 129 -5.11 -14.30 10.87
N TYR A 130 -5.72 -13.74 9.84
CA TYR A 130 -7.13 -13.98 9.53
C TYR A 130 -7.36 -14.96 8.37
N TYR A 131 -6.34 -15.21 7.53
CA TYR A 131 -6.48 -16.02 6.31
C TYR A 131 -5.41 -17.11 6.22
N PRO A 132 -5.42 -18.08 7.14
CA PRO A 132 -4.41 -19.14 7.16
C PRO A 132 -4.43 -20.03 5.91
N GLN A 133 -5.47 -19.97 5.09
CA GLN A 133 -5.57 -20.67 3.81
C GLN A 133 -4.74 -20.00 2.70
N CYS A 134 -4.43 -18.71 2.83
CA CYS A 134 -3.56 -18.02 1.89
C CYS A 134 -2.13 -18.56 2.00
N ARG A 135 -1.54 -18.92 0.87
CA ARG A 135 -0.16 -19.42 0.77
C ARG A 135 0.83 -18.39 0.30
N LYS A 136 0.34 -17.36 -0.35
CA LYS A 136 1.14 -16.30 -0.97
C LYS A 136 0.37 -14.99 -1.08
N VAL A 137 1.10 -13.93 -1.28
CA VAL A 137 0.57 -12.60 -1.63
C VAL A 137 1.01 -12.28 -3.04
N ALA A 138 0.08 -11.86 -3.87
CA ALA A 138 0.31 -11.44 -5.25
C ALA A 138 0.04 -9.94 -5.40
N VAL A 139 0.84 -9.27 -6.22
CA VAL A 139 0.60 -7.89 -6.65
C VAL A 139 0.89 -7.79 -8.14
N ILE A 140 0.02 -7.14 -8.91
CA ILE A 140 0.33 -6.78 -10.29
C ILE A 140 1.23 -5.55 -10.26
N ALA A 141 2.40 -5.64 -10.89
CA ALA A 141 3.42 -4.60 -10.80
C ALA A 141 3.95 -4.23 -12.19
N GLY A 142 3.81 -2.96 -12.53
CA GLY A 142 4.47 -2.40 -13.70
C GLY A 142 6.01 -2.52 -13.58
N VAL A 143 6.70 -2.55 -14.73
CA VAL A 143 8.16 -2.78 -14.77
C VAL A 143 8.92 -1.82 -13.85
N GLY A 144 8.55 -0.55 -13.80
CA GLY A 144 9.21 0.46 -12.97
C GLY A 144 9.03 0.27 -11.46
N SER A 145 7.99 -0.45 -11.01
CA SER A 145 7.74 -0.68 -9.59
C SER A 145 8.28 -2.03 -9.09
N ARG A 146 8.72 -2.92 -9.96
CA ARG A 146 9.26 -4.25 -9.58
C ARG A 146 10.42 -4.18 -8.59
N PRO A 147 11.44 -3.30 -8.76
CA PRO A 147 12.55 -3.19 -7.80
C PRO A 147 12.09 -2.80 -6.39
N TYR A 148 11.00 -2.03 -6.28
CA TYR A 148 10.40 -1.72 -4.99
C TYR A 148 9.87 -2.98 -4.29
N TYR A 149 9.15 -3.84 -5.01
CA TYR A 149 8.62 -5.09 -4.46
C TYR A 149 9.71 -6.13 -4.17
N GLU A 150 10.76 -6.19 -4.98
CA GLU A 150 11.92 -7.07 -4.73
C GLU A 150 12.58 -6.74 -3.38
N LYS A 151 12.72 -5.47 -3.02
CA LYS A 151 13.18 -5.04 -1.70
C LYS A 151 12.26 -5.48 -0.56
N GLN A 152 10.99 -5.82 -0.84
CA GLN A 152 10.00 -6.37 0.09
C GLN A 152 9.88 -7.90 -0.01
N VAL A 153 10.91 -8.58 -0.54
CA VAL A 153 11.02 -10.04 -0.69
C VAL A 153 9.97 -10.66 -1.64
N TYR A 154 9.40 -9.87 -2.54
CA TYR A 154 8.60 -10.39 -3.63
C TYR A 154 9.51 -10.86 -4.78
N LYS A 155 9.09 -11.91 -5.48
CA LYS A 155 9.77 -12.44 -6.67
C LYS A 155 8.88 -12.29 -7.89
N PRO A 156 9.45 -11.98 -9.07
CA PRO A 156 8.67 -11.86 -10.29
C PRO A 156 8.12 -13.21 -10.75
N PHE A 157 6.86 -13.20 -11.20
CA PHE A 157 6.21 -14.32 -11.86
C PHE A 157 5.26 -13.79 -12.94
N GLY A 158 5.71 -13.72 -14.18
CA GLY A 158 5.00 -13.07 -15.27
C GLY A 158 4.78 -11.57 -15.00
N GLU A 159 3.53 -11.16 -15.01
CA GLU A 159 3.13 -9.78 -14.71
C GLU A 159 2.97 -9.49 -13.22
N TYR A 160 3.06 -10.53 -12.39
CA TYR A 160 2.88 -10.43 -10.94
C TYR A 160 4.22 -10.47 -10.21
N MET A 161 4.21 -9.85 -9.04
CA MET A 161 5.22 -10.03 -8.01
C MET A 161 4.59 -10.87 -6.89
N ILE A 162 5.25 -11.95 -6.49
CA ILE A 162 4.73 -12.93 -5.54
C ILE A 162 5.63 -13.00 -4.31
N ARG A 163 5.02 -12.98 -3.13
CA ARG A 163 5.69 -13.26 -1.86
C ARG A 163 5.00 -14.44 -1.16
N SER A 164 5.78 -15.46 -0.79
CA SER A 164 5.29 -16.56 0.03
C SER A 164 4.93 -16.09 1.44
N ILE A 165 3.95 -16.74 2.06
CA ILE A 165 3.59 -16.51 3.45
C ILE A 165 4.32 -17.56 4.29
N ASP A 166 5.38 -17.12 4.97
CA ASP A 166 6.11 -17.95 5.93
C ASP A 166 5.29 -18.03 7.23
N ARG A 167 5.15 -19.25 7.73
CA ARG A 167 4.43 -19.57 8.99
C ARG A 167 5.37 -20.04 10.07
#